data_97cb370873ca8c95b5a3184b7cc293cc
#
_entry.id   97cb370873ca8c95b5a3184b7cc293cc
#
_cell.length_a   1.000
_cell.length_b   1.000
_cell.length_c   1.000
_cell.angle_alpha   90.00
_cell.angle_beta   90.00
_cell.angle_gamma   90.00
#
_symmetry.space_group_name_H-M   'P 1'
#
loop_
_entity.id
_entity.type
_entity.pdbx_description
1 polymer ?
#
loop_
_entity_poly.entity_id
_entity_poly.type
_entity_poly.pdbx_seq_one_letter_code
_entity_poly.pdbx_strand_id
1 'polypeptide(L)'
;MSLWHEAAGHGPDMVLVHGWGMNVGVWHLLLPALRERFRVTVIELPGHGESAFGGEGDLDTWVQACLAVAPRQAAWVGWSLGGLIAQHAALRDPERVRALCMVCSTPSFVQRDGWSTAMPADVFAQFARNLVADPGATLKRFLGLQVRGAQDARTVLRTLNDALAQRPAADIEALKAGLSILLDTDLRAQLAQLSMPVHWLFGERDTLIPASVAPVLEALLPSMDSEVLEGAGHAPLLSHPQQSLQWLEQCCG
;
A
#
# COMPACT_ATOMS: atom_id res chain seq x y z
N MET A 1 0.00 -15.81 -13.52
CA MET A 1 -0.30 -14.41 -13.87
C MET A 1 1.02 -13.67 -14.00
N SER A 2 1.27 -12.95 -15.09
CA SER A 2 2.50 -12.16 -15.26
C SER A 2 2.19 -10.70 -14.91
N LEU A 3 2.86 -10.16 -13.90
CA LEU A 3 2.73 -8.74 -13.54
C LEU A 3 3.73 -7.88 -14.30
N TRP A 4 3.29 -6.70 -14.68
CA TRP A 4 4.21 -5.68 -15.13
C TRP A 4 5.07 -5.21 -13.95
N HIS A 5 6.35 -5.13 -14.19
CA HIS A 5 7.31 -4.62 -13.22
C HIS A 5 8.51 -3.99 -13.95
N GLU A 6 9.17 -3.08 -13.27
CA GLU A 6 10.41 -2.46 -13.75
C GLU A 6 11.41 -2.42 -12.60
N ALA A 7 12.64 -2.82 -12.88
CA ALA A 7 13.75 -2.74 -11.93
C ALA A 7 14.80 -1.75 -12.44
N ALA A 8 15.18 -0.77 -11.61
CA ALA A 8 16.21 0.22 -11.96
C ALA A 8 16.95 0.70 -10.71
N GLY A 9 18.15 1.27 -10.90
CA GLY A 9 19.03 1.71 -9.82
C GLY A 9 20.08 0.66 -9.47
N HIS A 10 20.78 0.88 -8.35
CA HIS A 10 21.87 0.02 -7.87
C HIS A 10 21.86 -0.02 -6.34
N GLY A 11 22.53 -1.00 -5.75
CA GLY A 11 22.55 -1.22 -4.30
C GLY A 11 21.62 -2.32 -3.86
N PRO A 12 21.21 -2.34 -2.56
CA PRO A 12 20.30 -3.34 -2.03
C PRO A 12 18.95 -3.33 -2.75
N ASP A 13 18.34 -4.51 -2.91
CA ASP A 13 17.02 -4.63 -3.56
C ASP A 13 15.90 -4.05 -2.68
N MET A 14 14.99 -3.30 -3.32
CA MET A 14 13.77 -2.73 -2.75
C MET A 14 12.59 -3.02 -3.67
N VAL A 15 11.47 -3.47 -3.12
CA VAL A 15 10.22 -3.70 -3.85
C VAL A 15 9.19 -2.65 -3.41
N LEU A 16 8.53 -2.00 -4.37
CA LEU A 16 7.47 -1.02 -4.12
C LEU A 16 6.14 -1.54 -4.67
N VAL A 17 5.12 -1.62 -3.78
CA VAL A 17 3.77 -2.10 -4.10
C VAL A 17 2.74 -1.01 -3.81
N HIS A 18 2.00 -0.59 -4.83
CA HIS A 18 1.02 0.50 -4.75
C HIS A 18 -0.29 0.09 -4.08
N GLY A 19 -1.15 1.07 -3.76
CA GLY A 19 -2.47 0.88 -3.16
C GLY A 19 -3.56 0.49 -4.18
N TRP A 20 -4.77 0.23 -3.64
CA TRP A 20 -5.96 -0.09 -4.42
C TRP A 20 -6.32 1.03 -5.40
N GLY A 21 -6.63 0.66 -6.66
CA GLY A 21 -7.00 1.60 -7.71
C GLY A 21 -5.88 2.52 -8.19
N MET A 22 -4.63 2.26 -7.77
CA MET A 22 -3.44 3.04 -8.12
C MET A 22 -2.60 2.32 -9.18
N ASN A 23 -1.46 2.88 -9.53
CA ASN A 23 -0.42 2.27 -10.34
C ASN A 23 0.97 2.75 -9.87
N VAL A 24 2.03 2.29 -10.51
CA VAL A 24 3.41 2.64 -10.13
C VAL A 24 3.73 4.14 -10.22
N GLY A 25 2.93 4.92 -10.92
CA GLY A 25 3.07 6.38 -11.02
C GLY A 25 3.05 7.08 -9.65
N VAL A 26 2.43 6.50 -8.63
CA VAL A 26 2.39 7.07 -7.27
C VAL A 26 3.77 7.23 -6.64
N TRP A 27 4.76 6.51 -7.11
CA TRP A 27 6.14 6.54 -6.63
C TRP A 27 7.03 7.58 -7.33
N HIS A 28 6.52 8.29 -8.37
CA HIS A 28 7.33 9.11 -9.28
C HIS A 28 8.18 10.18 -8.58
N LEU A 29 7.71 10.75 -7.46
CA LEU A 29 8.46 11.75 -6.70
C LEU A 29 9.63 11.15 -5.90
N LEU A 30 9.57 9.86 -5.55
CA LEU A 30 10.58 9.18 -4.73
C LEU A 30 11.58 8.41 -5.58
N LEU A 31 11.16 7.88 -6.74
CA LEU A 31 11.96 6.98 -7.56
C LEU A 31 13.34 7.53 -7.94
N PRO A 32 13.52 8.82 -8.35
CA PRO A 32 14.84 9.32 -8.70
C PRO A 32 15.86 9.16 -7.57
N ALA A 33 15.51 9.58 -6.36
CA ALA A 33 16.40 9.51 -5.21
C ALA A 33 16.56 8.07 -4.68
N LEU A 34 15.49 7.27 -4.63
CA LEU A 34 15.58 5.87 -4.22
C LEU A 34 16.50 5.06 -5.13
N ARG A 35 16.49 5.31 -6.45
CA ARG A 35 17.33 4.62 -7.43
C ARG A 35 18.82 4.98 -7.34
N GLU A 36 19.17 6.05 -6.65
CA GLU A 36 20.57 6.38 -6.34
C GLU A 36 21.15 5.50 -5.24
N ARG A 37 20.32 4.84 -4.42
CA ARG A 37 20.74 4.06 -3.25
C ARG A 37 20.29 2.62 -3.27
N PHE A 38 19.21 2.31 -4.00
CA PHE A 38 18.58 0.99 -4.03
C PHE A 38 18.36 0.54 -5.48
N ARG A 39 18.43 -0.76 -5.70
CA ARG A 39 17.89 -1.37 -6.90
C ARG A 39 16.38 -1.53 -6.70
N VAL A 40 15.61 -0.58 -7.20
CA VAL A 40 14.16 -0.48 -6.96
C VAL A 40 13.40 -1.27 -8.00
N THR A 41 12.58 -2.23 -7.55
CA THR A 41 11.59 -2.95 -8.36
C THR A 41 10.20 -2.39 -8.02
N VAL A 42 9.56 -1.72 -8.98
CA VAL A 42 8.16 -1.30 -8.88
C VAL A 42 7.27 -2.37 -9.50
N ILE A 43 6.16 -2.71 -8.86
CA ILE A 43 5.23 -3.76 -9.31
C ILE A 43 3.85 -3.15 -9.49
N GLU A 44 3.20 -3.41 -10.63
CA GLU A 44 1.76 -3.14 -10.81
C GLU A 44 0.96 -4.38 -10.40
N LEU A 45 0.03 -4.19 -9.46
CA LEU A 45 -0.84 -5.25 -8.96
C LEU A 45 -1.71 -5.82 -10.08
N PRO A 46 -2.25 -7.04 -9.93
CA PRO A 46 -3.12 -7.65 -10.94
C PRO A 46 -4.22 -6.70 -11.41
N GLY A 47 -4.36 -6.51 -12.72
CA GLY A 47 -5.35 -5.64 -13.34
C GLY A 47 -5.17 -4.15 -13.13
N HIS A 48 -4.00 -3.70 -12.64
CA HIS A 48 -3.67 -2.29 -12.52
C HIS A 48 -2.56 -1.93 -13.52
N GLY A 49 -2.65 -0.73 -14.11
CA GLY A 49 -1.70 -0.27 -15.09
C GLY A 49 -1.54 -1.25 -16.26
N GLU A 50 -0.32 -1.69 -16.52
CA GLU A 50 0.03 -2.62 -17.60
C GLU A 50 -0.10 -4.12 -17.20
N SER A 51 -0.44 -4.41 -15.92
CA SER A 51 -0.65 -5.77 -15.46
C SER A 51 -2.01 -6.31 -15.88
N ALA A 52 -2.06 -7.46 -16.55
CA ALA A 52 -3.31 -8.11 -16.87
C ALA A 52 -4.01 -8.67 -15.62
N PHE A 53 -5.35 -8.71 -15.62
CA PHE A 53 -6.13 -9.41 -14.61
C PHE A 53 -6.46 -10.83 -15.08
N GLY A 54 -6.08 -11.84 -14.31
CA GLY A 54 -6.28 -13.25 -14.65
C GLY A 54 -7.60 -13.83 -14.14
N GLY A 55 -8.48 -13.00 -13.56
CA GLY A 55 -9.79 -13.44 -13.04
C GLY A 55 -9.75 -13.99 -11.61
N GLU A 56 -8.60 -14.37 -11.06
CA GLU A 56 -8.45 -14.81 -9.67
C GLU A 56 -8.02 -13.64 -8.78
N GLY A 57 -8.70 -13.44 -7.66
CA GLY A 57 -8.63 -12.22 -6.89
C GLY A 57 -8.48 -12.38 -5.39
N ASP A 58 -7.94 -13.48 -4.88
CA ASP A 58 -7.61 -13.60 -3.46
C ASP A 58 -6.22 -13.06 -3.11
N LEU A 59 -5.98 -12.85 -1.82
CA LEU A 59 -4.72 -12.30 -1.31
C LEU A 59 -3.53 -13.20 -1.65
N ASP A 60 -3.68 -14.52 -1.51
CA ASP A 60 -2.62 -15.49 -1.78
C ASP A 60 -2.16 -15.46 -3.23
N THR A 61 -3.10 -15.43 -4.16
CA THR A 61 -2.82 -15.36 -5.61
C THR A 61 -2.09 -14.07 -5.96
N TRP A 62 -2.51 -12.92 -5.40
CA TRP A 62 -1.86 -11.63 -5.65
C TRP A 62 -0.45 -11.58 -5.06
N VAL A 63 -0.26 -12.12 -3.86
CA VAL A 63 1.06 -12.22 -3.22
C VAL A 63 2.00 -13.13 -4.01
N GLN A 64 1.53 -14.30 -4.45
CA GLN A 64 2.33 -15.20 -5.29
C GLN A 64 2.77 -14.51 -6.58
N ALA A 65 1.88 -13.77 -7.24
CA ALA A 65 2.20 -13.03 -8.44
C ALA A 65 3.28 -11.96 -8.19
N CYS A 66 3.19 -11.23 -7.07
CA CYS A 66 4.22 -10.26 -6.67
C CYS A 66 5.56 -10.94 -6.35
N LEU A 67 5.55 -12.04 -5.59
CA LEU A 67 6.75 -12.81 -5.28
C LEU A 67 7.43 -13.39 -6.52
N ALA A 68 6.67 -13.75 -7.55
CA ALA A 68 7.20 -14.30 -8.80
C ALA A 68 8.06 -13.31 -9.58
N VAL A 69 7.81 -12.00 -9.45
CA VAL A 69 8.56 -10.94 -10.16
C VAL A 69 9.50 -10.16 -9.26
N ALA A 70 9.38 -10.30 -7.94
CA ALA A 70 10.26 -9.68 -6.97
C ALA A 70 11.66 -10.34 -6.98
N PRO A 71 12.73 -9.60 -6.62
CA PRO A 71 14.06 -10.16 -6.41
C PRO A 71 14.05 -11.21 -5.27
N ARG A 72 15.09 -12.03 -5.21
CA ARG A 72 15.18 -13.14 -4.26
C ARG A 72 15.04 -12.67 -2.79
N GLN A 73 15.62 -11.53 -2.46
CA GLN A 73 15.50 -10.90 -1.14
C GLN A 73 15.50 -9.38 -1.32
N ALA A 74 14.56 -8.68 -0.68
CA ALA A 74 14.45 -7.22 -0.76
C ALA A 74 13.86 -6.61 0.52
N ALA A 75 14.01 -5.30 0.71
CA ALA A 75 13.11 -4.54 1.53
C ALA A 75 11.79 -4.36 0.77
N TRP A 76 10.66 -4.65 1.42
CA TRP A 76 9.34 -4.51 0.82
C TRP A 76 8.63 -3.27 1.37
N VAL A 77 8.22 -2.41 0.48
CA VAL A 77 7.47 -1.18 0.79
C VAL A 77 6.10 -1.29 0.17
N GLY A 78 5.07 -1.27 1.00
CA GLY A 78 3.69 -1.34 0.54
C GLY A 78 2.86 -0.15 1.01
N TRP A 79 2.16 0.51 0.09
CA TRP A 79 1.22 1.57 0.42
C TRP A 79 -0.21 1.04 0.44
N SER A 80 -0.96 1.25 1.54
CA SER A 80 -2.37 0.87 1.68
C SER A 80 -2.57 -0.63 1.41
N LEU A 81 -3.35 -1.05 0.38
CA LEU A 81 -3.47 -2.44 -0.06
C LEU A 81 -2.10 -3.09 -0.33
N GLY A 82 -1.16 -2.34 -0.92
CA GLY A 82 0.20 -2.82 -1.15
C GLY A 82 0.92 -3.21 0.13
N GLY A 83 0.63 -2.52 1.25
CA GLY A 83 1.15 -2.89 2.57
C GLY A 83 0.58 -4.22 3.08
N LEU A 84 -0.70 -4.48 2.83
CA LEU A 84 -1.32 -5.78 3.16
C LEU A 84 -0.71 -6.92 2.33
N ILE A 85 -0.47 -6.67 1.03
CA ILE A 85 0.25 -7.60 0.14
C ILE A 85 1.67 -7.86 0.67
N ALA A 86 2.41 -6.81 1.04
CA ALA A 86 3.76 -6.93 1.57
C ALA A 86 3.81 -7.68 2.92
N GLN A 87 2.84 -7.42 3.82
CA GLN A 87 2.69 -8.17 5.08
C GLN A 87 2.49 -9.65 4.83
N HIS A 88 1.57 -10.00 3.92
CA HIS A 88 1.29 -11.40 3.63
C HIS A 88 2.46 -12.09 2.91
N ALA A 89 3.19 -11.39 2.05
CA ALA A 89 4.43 -11.88 1.44
C ALA A 89 5.48 -12.19 2.52
N ALA A 90 5.65 -11.31 3.52
CA ALA A 90 6.57 -11.51 4.63
C ALA A 90 6.18 -12.69 5.55
N LEU A 91 4.88 -12.91 5.76
CA LEU A 91 4.38 -14.07 6.52
C LEU A 91 4.56 -15.39 5.77
N ARG A 92 4.37 -15.36 4.45
CA ARG A 92 4.43 -16.55 3.59
C ARG A 92 5.86 -16.99 3.31
N ASP A 93 6.77 -16.05 3.05
CA ASP A 93 8.16 -16.31 2.64
C ASP A 93 9.10 -15.29 3.32
N PRO A 94 9.31 -15.42 4.64
CA PRO A 94 10.06 -14.44 5.44
C PRO A 94 11.51 -14.26 4.97
N GLU A 95 12.12 -15.29 4.37
CA GLU A 95 13.47 -15.23 3.82
C GLU A 95 13.60 -14.27 2.62
N ARG A 96 12.48 -13.95 1.96
CA ARG A 96 12.40 -13.04 0.83
C ARG A 96 12.31 -11.57 1.25
N VAL A 97 11.96 -11.29 2.52
CA VAL A 97 11.69 -9.95 3.02
C VAL A 97 12.73 -9.55 4.05
N ARG A 98 13.67 -8.68 3.66
CA ARG A 98 14.76 -8.19 4.53
C ARG A 98 14.25 -7.17 5.57
N ALA A 99 13.34 -6.31 5.16
CA ALA A 99 12.64 -5.33 6.00
C ALA A 99 11.25 -5.10 5.41
N LEU A 100 10.26 -4.83 6.25
CA LEU A 100 8.88 -4.61 5.88
C LEU A 100 8.47 -3.19 6.26
N CYS A 101 8.17 -2.36 5.25
CA CYS A 101 7.80 -0.96 5.41
C CYS A 101 6.36 -0.74 4.92
N MET A 102 5.47 -0.38 5.82
CA MET A 102 4.06 -0.16 5.48
C MET A 102 3.71 1.32 5.60
N VAL A 103 3.20 1.88 4.50
CA VAL A 103 2.78 3.27 4.42
C VAL A 103 1.25 3.32 4.44
N CYS A 104 0.66 3.96 5.44
CA CYS A 104 -0.80 4.11 5.58
C CYS A 104 -1.52 2.77 5.34
N SER A 105 -1.06 1.70 6.00
CA SER A 105 -1.57 0.34 5.88
C SER A 105 -1.81 -0.28 7.24
N THR A 106 -2.50 -1.43 7.27
CA THR A 106 -2.94 -2.10 8.50
C THR A 106 -3.17 -3.58 8.22
N PRO A 107 -3.05 -4.49 9.20
CA PRO A 107 -3.32 -5.92 9.03
C PRO A 107 -4.81 -6.25 8.83
N SER A 108 -5.71 -5.32 9.15
CA SER A 108 -7.14 -5.43 8.90
C SER A 108 -7.74 -4.06 8.65
N PHE A 109 -8.32 -3.86 7.45
CA PHE A 109 -8.89 -2.59 7.02
C PHE A 109 -10.30 -2.34 7.53
N VAL A 110 -10.96 -3.36 8.06
CA VAL A 110 -12.34 -3.31 8.53
C VAL A 110 -12.40 -3.58 10.03
N GLN A 111 -13.31 -2.89 10.71
CA GLN A 111 -13.58 -3.11 12.13
C GLN A 111 -13.94 -4.57 12.39
N ARG A 112 -13.35 -5.12 13.44
CA ARG A 112 -13.58 -6.48 13.94
C ARG A 112 -13.51 -6.46 15.46
N ASP A 113 -13.82 -7.56 16.11
CA ASP A 113 -13.68 -7.70 17.56
C ASP A 113 -12.25 -7.34 18.00
N GLY A 114 -12.15 -6.43 18.98
CA GLY A 114 -10.85 -5.91 19.43
C GLY A 114 -10.12 -4.99 18.43
N TRP A 115 -10.78 -4.57 17.33
CA TRP A 115 -10.18 -3.74 16.28
C TRP A 115 -11.13 -2.62 15.83
N SER A 116 -11.37 -1.67 16.70
CA SER A 116 -12.32 -0.57 16.48
C SER A 116 -11.75 0.63 15.71
N THR A 117 -10.42 0.68 15.53
CA THR A 117 -9.71 1.79 14.86
C THR A 117 -9.79 1.73 13.33
N ALA A 118 -10.24 0.62 12.74
CA ALA A 118 -10.41 0.45 11.31
C ALA A 118 -11.74 1.03 10.80
N MET A 119 -11.96 0.97 9.49
CA MET A 119 -13.19 1.44 8.85
C MET A 119 -14.38 0.55 9.21
N PRO A 120 -15.57 1.12 9.51
CA PRO A 120 -16.78 0.32 9.71
C PRO A 120 -17.13 -0.54 8.49
N ALA A 121 -17.52 -1.80 8.71
CA ALA A 121 -17.78 -2.77 7.65
C ALA A 121 -18.90 -2.33 6.70
N ASP A 122 -19.95 -1.67 7.22
CA ASP A 122 -21.07 -1.15 6.44
C ASP A 122 -20.66 -0.02 5.48
N VAL A 123 -19.74 0.85 5.91
CA VAL A 123 -19.14 1.91 5.05
C VAL A 123 -18.36 1.28 3.91
N PHE A 124 -17.56 0.26 4.22
CA PHE A 124 -16.79 -0.48 3.22
C PHE A 124 -17.69 -1.22 2.22
N ALA A 125 -18.72 -1.91 2.72
CA ALA A 125 -19.72 -2.60 1.89
C ALA A 125 -20.50 -1.62 1.00
N GLN A 126 -20.83 -0.41 1.49
CA GLN A 126 -21.46 0.62 0.66
C GLN A 126 -20.53 1.11 -0.45
N PHE A 127 -19.22 1.24 -0.15
CA PHE A 127 -18.24 1.61 -1.17
C PHE A 127 -18.14 0.55 -2.28
N ALA A 128 -18.14 -0.74 -1.92
CA ALA A 128 -18.15 -1.84 -2.88
C ALA A 128 -19.41 -1.83 -3.76
N ARG A 129 -20.60 -1.59 -3.20
CA ARG A 129 -21.84 -1.42 -4.00
C ARG A 129 -21.76 -0.25 -4.97
N ASN A 130 -21.23 0.88 -4.53
CA ASN A 130 -21.05 2.06 -5.36
C ASN A 130 -20.09 1.80 -6.52
N LEU A 131 -19.02 1.01 -6.31
CA LEU A 131 -18.08 0.63 -7.35
C LEU A 131 -18.76 -0.17 -8.46
N VAL A 132 -19.69 -1.06 -8.10
CA VAL A 132 -20.47 -1.82 -9.10
C VAL A 132 -21.45 -0.93 -9.87
N ALA A 133 -22.09 0.03 -9.20
CA ALA A 133 -23.10 0.90 -9.77
C ALA A 133 -22.49 1.99 -10.68
N ASP A 134 -21.41 2.64 -10.24
CA ASP A 134 -20.70 3.71 -10.98
C ASP A 134 -19.21 3.68 -10.59
N PRO A 135 -18.39 2.91 -11.34
CA PRO A 135 -16.97 2.81 -11.11
C PRO A 135 -16.24 4.16 -11.18
N GLY A 136 -16.59 4.98 -12.18
CA GLY A 136 -15.92 6.26 -12.42
C GLY A 136 -16.12 7.25 -11.26
N ALA A 137 -17.36 7.45 -10.84
CA ALA A 137 -17.67 8.33 -9.70
C ALA A 137 -17.06 7.78 -8.40
N THR A 138 -17.04 6.45 -8.21
CA THR A 138 -16.49 5.82 -7.02
C THR A 138 -14.98 6.00 -6.94
N LEU A 139 -14.24 5.76 -8.03
CA LEU A 139 -12.80 6.02 -8.09
C LEU A 139 -12.48 7.50 -7.86
N LYS A 140 -13.21 8.41 -8.48
CA LYS A 140 -13.02 9.86 -8.26
C LYS A 140 -13.21 10.24 -6.79
N ARG A 141 -14.23 9.69 -6.13
CA ARG A 141 -14.47 9.90 -4.69
C ARG A 141 -13.32 9.32 -3.85
N PHE A 142 -12.86 8.12 -4.20
CA PHE A 142 -11.75 7.47 -3.53
C PHE A 142 -10.45 8.28 -3.63
N LEU A 143 -10.11 8.84 -4.80
CA LEU A 143 -8.97 9.73 -4.96
C LEU A 143 -9.09 10.97 -4.07
N GLY A 144 -10.29 11.51 -3.90
CA GLY A 144 -10.54 12.60 -2.96
C GLY A 144 -10.27 12.22 -1.49
N LEU A 145 -10.56 10.97 -1.12
CA LEU A 145 -10.30 10.47 0.24
C LEU A 145 -8.80 10.33 0.53
N GLN A 146 -7.96 10.01 -0.48
CA GLN A 146 -6.51 9.89 -0.31
C GLN A 146 -5.86 11.18 0.23
N VAL A 147 -6.42 12.32 -0.12
CA VAL A 147 -5.87 13.64 0.19
C VAL A 147 -6.68 14.40 1.23
N ARG A 148 -7.76 13.81 1.72
CA ARG A 148 -8.65 14.45 2.69
C ARG A 148 -7.87 14.81 3.96
N GLY A 149 -7.99 16.07 4.39
CA GLY A 149 -7.30 16.60 5.57
C GLY A 149 -5.85 17.00 5.33
N ALA A 150 -5.20 16.59 4.25
CA ALA A 150 -3.84 17.02 3.94
C ALA A 150 -3.77 18.53 3.74
N GLN A 151 -2.64 19.15 4.13
CA GLN A 151 -2.45 20.58 4.10
C GLN A 151 -2.63 21.18 2.68
N ASP A 152 -2.12 20.50 1.65
CA ASP A 152 -2.19 20.90 0.24
C ASP A 152 -3.03 19.93 -0.61
N ALA A 153 -4.20 19.51 -0.10
CA ALA A 153 -5.05 18.48 -0.68
C ALA A 153 -5.30 18.65 -2.20
N ARG A 154 -5.51 19.90 -2.68
CA ARG A 154 -5.74 20.16 -4.11
C ARG A 154 -4.51 19.86 -4.97
N THR A 155 -3.33 20.26 -4.50
CA THR A 155 -2.06 20.01 -5.21
C THR A 155 -1.76 18.52 -5.23
N VAL A 156 -1.88 17.85 -4.08
CA VAL A 156 -1.66 16.40 -3.95
C VAL A 156 -2.63 15.62 -4.84
N LEU A 157 -3.92 16.00 -4.88
CA LEU A 157 -4.91 15.36 -5.74
C LEU A 157 -4.58 15.52 -7.23
N ARG A 158 -4.12 16.71 -7.64
CA ARG A 158 -3.69 16.95 -9.03
C ARG A 158 -2.48 16.07 -9.35
N THR A 159 -1.44 16.08 -8.51
CA THR A 159 -0.24 15.24 -8.68
C THR A 159 -0.60 13.77 -8.77
N LEU A 160 -1.53 13.30 -7.93
CA LEU A 160 -2.01 11.91 -7.97
C LEU A 160 -2.72 11.60 -9.29
N ASN A 161 -3.64 12.47 -9.73
CA ASN A 161 -4.34 12.26 -11.02
C ASN A 161 -3.37 12.26 -12.21
N ASP A 162 -2.41 13.20 -12.23
CA ASP A 162 -1.40 13.30 -13.29
C ASP A 162 -0.52 12.04 -13.34
N ALA A 163 -0.14 11.52 -12.17
CA ALA A 163 0.64 10.29 -12.05
C ALA A 163 -0.14 9.06 -12.55
N LEU A 164 -1.42 8.94 -12.17
CA LEU A 164 -2.27 7.82 -12.59
C LEU A 164 -2.59 7.86 -14.09
N ALA A 165 -2.72 9.05 -14.68
CA ALA A 165 -3.03 9.22 -16.11
C ALA A 165 -1.89 8.74 -17.04
N GLN A 166 -0.69 8.48 -16.52
CA GLN A 166 0.44 7.97 -17.30
C GLN A 166 0.33 6.48 -17.64
N ARG A 167 -0.65 5.78 -17.06
CA ARG A 167 -0.85 4.33 -17.22
C ARG A 167 -2.30 4.00 -17.53
N PRO A 168 -2.59 2.82 -18.12
CA PRO A 168 -3.95 2.34 -18.28
C PRO A 168 -4.73 2.35 -16.96
N ALA A 169 -6.03 2.62 -17.06
CA ALA A 169 -6.92 2.53 -15.90
C ALA A 169 -7.02 1.09 -15.39
N ALA A 170 -7.23 0.94 -14.08
CA ALA A 170 -7.38 -0.37 -13.49
C ALA A 170 -8.63 -1.10 -14.00
N ASP A 171 -8.52 -2.41 -14.18
CA ASP A 171 -9.61 -3.31 -14.55
C ASP A 171 -10.66 -3.34 -13.43
N ILE A 172 -11.95 -3.30 -13.81
CA ILE A 172 -13.06 -3.23 -12.87
C ILE A 172 -13.16 -4.50 -12.00
N GLU A 173 -12.89 -5.67 -12.56
CA GLU A 173 -12.94 -6.93 -11.83
C GLU A 173 -11.75 -7.03 -10.86
N ALA A 174 -10.58 -6.51 -11.25
CA ALA A 174 -9.43 -6.37 -10.33
C ALA A 174 -9.73 -5.40 -9.18
N LEU A 175 -10.41 -4.29 -9.44
CA LEU A 175 -10.84 -3.37 -8.38
C LEU A 175 -11.80 -4.04 -7.40
N LYS A 176 -12.77 -4.85 -7.88
CA LYS A 176 -13.67 -5.62 -7.03
C LYS A 176 -12.90 -6.64 -6.19
N ALA A 177 -11.99 -7.38 -6.80
CA ALA A 177 -11.13 -8.36 -6.12
C ALA A 177 -10.27 -7.69 -5.03
N GLY A 178 -9.63 -6.57 -5.34
CA GLY A 178 -8.85 -5.81 -4.36
C GLY A 178 -9.69 -5.29 -3.18
N LEU A 179 -10.96 -4.89 -3.42
CA LEU A 179 -11.88 -4.55 -2.33
C LEU A 179 -12.25 -5.75 -1.47
N SER A 180 -12.47 -6.93 -2.06
CA SER A 180 -12.71 -8.16 -1.31
C SER A 180 -11.50 -8.52 -0.45
N ILE A 181 -10.27 -8.39 -0.98
CA ILE A 181 -9.04 -8.57 -0.20
C ILE A 181 -9.02 -7.63 1.02
N LEU A 182 -9.31 -6.34 0.84
CA LEU A 182 -9.34 -5.37 1.95
C LEU A 182 -10.43 -5.69 2.97
N LEU A 183 -11.60 -6.18 2.53
CA LEU A 183 -12.74 -6.49 3.37
C LEU A 183 -12.51 -7.77 4.20
N ASP A 184 -11.98 -8.81 3.57
CA ASP A 184 -11.97 -10.16 4.13
C ASP A 184 -10.70 -10.46 4.93
N THR A 185 -9.59 -9.77 4.62
CA THR A 185 -8.29 -10.06 5.21
C THR A 185 -8.19 -9.58 6.67
N ASP A 186 -7.66 -10.47 7.52
CA ASP A 186 -7.27 -10.18 8.90
C ASP A 186 -5.97 -10.91 9.24
N LEU A 187 -4.87 -10.17 9.26
CA LEU A 187 -3.54 -10.69 9.57
C LEU A 187 -3.09 -10.40 11.00
N ARG A 188 -3.96 -9.84 11.86
CA ARG A 188 -3.60 -9.42 13.22
C ARG A 188 -3.00 -10.54 14.06
N ALA A 189 -3.61 -11.72 14.01
CA ALA A 189 -3.13 -12.87 14.79
C ALA A 189 -1.76 -13.43 14.31
N GLN A 190 -1.35 -13.05 13.11
CA GLN A 190 -0.10 -13.52 12.50
C GLN A 190 1.05 -12.52 12.64
N LEU A 191 0.81 -11.28 13.08
CA LEU A 191 1.84 -10.24 13.18
C LEU A 191 3.05 -10.70 14.00
N ALA A 192 2.84 -11.42 15.09
CA ALA A 192 3.92 -11.94 15.94
C ALA A 192 4.84 -12.97 15.23
N GLN A 193 4.47 -13.45 14.05
CA GLN A 193 5.29 -14.36 13.24
C GLN A 193 6.27 -13.60 12.32
N LEU A 194 6.14 -12.29 12.18
CA LEU A 194 7.07 -11.47 11.42
C LEU A 194 8.42 -11.44 12.14
N SER A 195 9.47 -11.89 11.47
CA SER A 195 10.82 -12.06 12.03
C SER A 195 11.83 -11.01 11.56
N MET A 196 11.47 -10.22 10.55
CA MET A 196 12.28 -9.13 10.02
C MET A 196 11.95 -7.80 10.72
N PRO A 197 12.78 -6.75 10.57
CA PRO A 197 12.41 -5.39 10.97
C PRO A 197 11.11 -4.94 10.28
N VAL A 198 10.20 -4.35 11.08
CA VAL A 198 8.86 -3.94 10.63
C VAL A 198 8.63 -2.49 11.00
N HIS A 199 8.29 -1.67 10.00
CA HIS A 199 8.13 -0.23 10.14
C HIS A 199 6.81 0.25 9.56
N TRP A 200 6.12 1.17 10.27
CA TRP A 200 4.89 1.82 9.81
C TRP A 200 5.05 3.32 9.69
N LEU A 201 4.57 3.87 8.57
CA LEU A 201 4.42 5.30 8.37
C LEU A 201 2.94 5.63 8.26
N PHE A 202 2.47 6.54 9.13
CA PHE A 202 1.10 7.02 9.12
C PHE A 202 1.03 8.50 8.77
N GLY A 203 -0.10 8.93 8.18
CA GLY A 203 -0.44 10.34 8.09
C GLY A 203 -1.29 10.76 9.30
N GLU A 204 -0.95 11.88 9.94
CA GLU A 204 -1.71 12.41 11.09
C GLU A 204 -3.21 12.60 10.78
N ARG A 205 -3.50 13.01 9.54
CA ARG A 205 -4.85 13.34 9.05
C ARG A 205 -5.44 12.28 8.14
N ASP A 206 -4.87 11.08 8.16
CA ASP A 206 -5.40 9.96 7.39
C ASP A 206 -6.77 9.54 7.94
N THR A 207 -7.80 9.64 7.09
CA THR A 207 -9.17 9.27 7.43
C THR A 207 -9.53 7.84 7.03
N LEU A 208 -8.65 7.15 6.29
CA LEU A 208 -8.81 5.75 5.88
C LEU A 208 -8.11 4.82 6.89
N ILE A 209 -6.88 5.16 7.26
CA ILE A 209 -6.09 4.43 8.28
C ILE A 209 -5.64 5.44 9.33
N PRO A 210 -6.47 5.71 10.35
CA PRO A 210 -6.15 6.67 11.39
C PRO A 210 -4.88 6.28 12.16
N ALA A 211 -4.00 7.25 12.43
CA ALA A 211 -2.77 7.02 13.18
C ALA A 211 -3.01 6.46 14.61
N SER A 212 -4.24 6.58 15.13
CA SER A 212 -4.65 5.94 16.39
C SER A 212 -4.58 4.40 16.37
N VAL A 213 -4.33 3.79 15.20
CA VAL A 213 -4.08 2.35 15.11
C VAL A 213 -2.67 1.97 15.61
N ALA A 214 -1.71 2.90 15.62
CA ALA A 214 -0.33 2.62 15.97
C ALA A 214 -0.15 2.00 17.37
N PRO A 215 -0.74 2.53 18.47
CA PRO A 215 -0.61 1.89 19.79
C PRO A 215 -1.21 0.48 19.84
N VAL A 216 -2.23 0.19 19.03
CA VAL A 216 -2.84 -1.15 18.98
C VAL A 216 -1.91 -2.12 18.25
N LEU A 217 -1.23 -1.67 17.20
CA LEU A 217 -0.22 -2.45 16.48
C LEU A 217 1.00 -2.73 17.37
N GLU A 218 1.49 -1.72 18.11
CA GLU A 218 2.60 -1.87 19.06
C GLU A 218 2.30 -2.93 20.14
N ALA A 219 1.04 -3.01 20.58
CA ALA A 219 0.63 -4.05 21.51
C ALA A 219 0.64 -5.47 20.89
N LEU A 220 0.41 -5.59 19.58
CA LEU A 220 0.43 -6.86 18.84
C LEU A 220 1.82 -7.25 18.37
N LEU A 221 2.68 -6.27 18.08
CA LEU A 221 4.05 -6.45 17.60
C LEU A 221 4.98 -5.42 18.27
N PRO A 222 5.43 -5.66 19.52
CA PRO A 222 6.25 -4.70 20.26
C PRO A 222 7.62 -4.39 19.65
N SER A 223 8.07 -5.19 18.68
CA SER A 223 9.34 -4.98 17.96
C SER A 223 9.22 -4.08 16.74
N MET A 224 8.02 -3.57 16.42
CA MET A 224 7.83 -2.64 15.32
C MET A 224 8.23 -1.22 15.68
N ASP A 225 8.57 -0.43 14.65
CA ASP A 225 8.69 1.02 14.75
C ASP A 225 7.54 1.69 14.01
N SER A 226 7.08 2.84 14.51
CA SER A 226 6.08 3.63 13.81
C SER A 226 6.42 5.12 13.82
N GLU A 227 6.08 5.80 12.72
CA GLU A 227 6.20 7.24 12.59
C GLU A 227 4.88 7.83 12.08
N VAL A 228 4.52 9.02 12.58
CA VAL A 228 3.34 9.76 12.15
C VAL A 228 3.79 11.08 11.54
N LEU A 229 3.52 11.30 10.26
CA LEU A 229 3.82 12.55 9.57
C LEU A 229 2.74 13.59 9.83
N GLU A 230 3.12 14.69 10.48
CA GLU A 230 2.25 15.82 10.77
C GLU A 230 1.69 16.44 9.49
N GLY A 231 0.40 16.71 9.44
CA GLY A 231 -0.29 17.30 8.29
C GLY A 231 -0.54 16.37 7.10
N ALA A 232 0.02 15.16 7.10
CA ALA A 232 -0.16 14.20 6.02
C ALA A 232 -1.53 13.50 6.09
N GLY A 233 -2.15 13.28 4.91
CA GLY A 233 -3.29 12.37 4.74
C GLY A 233 -2.85 10.95 4.40
N HIS A 234 -3.69 10.20 3.65
CA HIS A 234 -3.42 8.81 3.25
C HIS A 234 -2.32 8.67 2.19
N ALA A 235 -1.90 9.76 1.53
CA ALA A 235 -0.87 9.76 0.48
C ALA A 235 0.37 10.58 0.90
N PRO A 236 1.09 10.22 1.98
CA PRO A 236 2.30 10.92 2.42
C PRO A 236 3.41 10.91 1.36
N LEU A 237 3.48 9.87 0.56
CA LEU A 237 4.42 9.74 -0.56
C LEU A 237 4.35 10.91 -1.57
N LEU A 238 3.17 11.55 -1.67
CA LEU A 238 2.91 12.66 -2.58
C LEU A 238 2.85 14.01 -1.85
N SER A 239 2.33 14.04 -0.63
CA SER A 239 2.20 15.28 0.16
C SER A 239 3.48 15.64 0.92
N HIS A 240 4.25 14.64 1.35
CA HIS A 240 5.46 14.76 2.16
C HIS A 240 6.60 13.91 1.57
N PRO A 241 6.96 14.10 0.28
CA PRO A 241 7.88 13.19 -0.40
C PRO A 241 9.27 13.16 0.24
N GLN A 242 9.78 14.28 0.74
CA GLN A 242 11.10 14.33 1.37
C GLN A 242 11.15 13.56 2.69
N GLN A 243 10.15 13.73 3.57
CA GLN A 243 10.08 12.99 4.83
C GLN A 243 9.85 11.49 4.56
N SER A 244 8.97 11.16 3.62
CA SER A 244 8.74 9.77 3.21
C SER A 244 10.00 9.11 2.66
N LEU A 245 10.77 9.83 1.85
CA LEU A 245 12.06 9.35 1.34
C LEU A 245 13.05 9.10 2.48
N GLN A 246 13.21 10.05 3.39
CA GLN A 246 14.11 9.97 4.54
C GLN A 246 13.78 8.77 5.42
N TRP A 247 12.49 8.57 5.70
CA TRP A 247 12.00 7.43 6.47
C TRP A 247 12.31 6.10 5.75
N LEU A 248 12.05 5.99 4.44
CA LEU A 248 12.37 4.78 3.66
C LEU A 248 13.88 4.47 3.65
N GLU A 249 14.73 5.49 3.52
CA GLU A 249 16.18 5.32 3.56
C GLU A 249 16.69 4.80 4.94
N GLN A 250 16.07 5.23 6.01
CA GLN A 250 16.39 4.77 7.37
C GLN A 250 15.93 3.32 7.61
N CYS A 251 14.73 2.97 7.15
CA CYS A 251 14.14 1.64 7.37
C CYS A 251 14.72 0.55 6.45
N CYS A 252 15.18 0.93 5.26
CA CYS A 252 15.61 -0.02 4.22
C CYS A 252 17.13 -0.04 3.97
N GLY A 253 17.88 0.89 4.58
CA GLY A 253 19.32 1.06 4.39
C GLY A 253 20.23 0.04 5.07
#